data_d3194800046d68ca965eed91940e1444
#
_entry.id   d3194800046d68ca965eed91940e1444
#
_cell.length_a   1.000
_cell.length_b   1.000
_cell.length_c   1.000
_cell.angle_alpha   90.00
_cell.angle_beta   90.00
_cell.angle_gamma   90.00
#
_symmetry.space_group_name_H-M   'P 1'
#
loop_
_entity.id
_entity.type
_entity.pdbx_description
1 polymer ?
#
loop_
_entity_poly.entity_id
_entity_poly.type
_entity_poly.pdbx_seq_one_letter_code
_entity_poly.pdbx_strand_id
1 'polypeptide(L)'
;MRSLVIITITLFAAAAAAQNPAPTTIPNGLPEWAFNIPDKVQPPEPKVPATVRVDGSSKEYEATAIGGNANPPDWFPDEHPSAPRSVKGPMPNACGSCHLMSGQGHPESADIAGMPAEYIVRQMHYFKSGARKEEARMGPIARAVADEDVRQAAEYFAAVKPRPFVKVIEAATPPKTYVSADARHRRILPDGGTEPIGRRIIQIPEDPMQVTIRNPHSGFIAYVPPGSIKKGEALARGGNGKTIQCDICHGEQLSGLGEVPRLAGLQPVYVARQLIQMQNGTSAGTNAALMKRVVAKLTEDDIISLAAYVGSLPPK
;
A
#
# COMPACT_ATOMS: atom_id res chain seq x y z
N MET A 1 -42.83 -54.07 -6.83
CA MET A 1 -42.04 -53.33 -5.87
C MET A 1 -41.17 -52.36 -6.66
N ARG A 2 -41.49 -51.06 -6.67
CA ARG A 2 -40.72 -50.00 -7.36
C ARG A 2 -39.91 -49.27 -6.31
N SER A 3 -38.59 -49.41 -6.35
CA SER A 3 -37.66 -48.69 -5.45
C SER A 3 -37.52 -47.24 -5.88
N LEU A 4 -37.86 -46.34 -4.96
CA LEU A 4 -37.70 -44.89 -5.12
C LEU A 4 -36.27 -44.51 -4.69
N VAL A 5 -35.47 -44.07 -5.64
CA VAL A 5 -34.12 -43.52 -5.34
C VAL A 5 -34.29 -42.04 -5.04
N ILE A 6 -34.07 -41.63 -3.80
CA ILE A 6 -34.05 -40.24 -3.38
C ILE A 6 -32.61 -39.71 -3.58
N ILE A 7 -32.45 -38.84 -4.55
CA ILE A 7 -31.17 -38.10 -4.77
C ILE A 7 -31.19 -36.87 -3.87
N THR A 8 -30.38 -36.87 -2.82
CA THR A 8 -30.21 -35.72 -1.95
C THR A 8 -29.16 -34.81 -2.60
N ILE A 9 -29.61 -33.67 -3.12
CA ILE A 9 -28.73 -32.61 -3.65
C ILE A 9 -28.26 -31.77 -2.45
N THR A 10 -27.01 -31.94 -2.06
CA THR A 10 -26.36 -31.09 -1.06
C THR A 10 -25.90 -29.80 -1.75
N LEU A 11 -26.61 -28.70 -1.51
CA LEU A 11 -26.14 -27.36 -1.89
C LEU A 11 -24.94 -26.98 -0.98
N PHE A 12 -23.77 -27.00 -1.54
CA PHE A 12 -22.62 -26.32 -0.93
C PHE A 12 -22.78 -24.81 -1.17
N ALA A 13 -23.23 -24.09 -0.16
CA ALA A 13 -23.11 -22.63 -0.12
C ALA A 13 -21.61 -22.29 0.05
N ALA A 14 -20.95 -21.83 -1.02
CA ALA A 14 -19.64 -21.22 -0.94
C ALA A 14 -19.77 -19.95 -0.10
N ALA A 15 -19.28 -19.98 1.14
CA ALA A 15 -19.13 -18.80 1.96
C ALA A 15 -18.07 -17.92 1.29
N ALA A 16 -18.50 -16.89 0.55
CA ALA A 16 -17.62 -15.81 0.13
C ALA A 16 -17.03 -15.20 1.41
N ALA A 17 -15.71 -15.31 1.58
CA ALA A 17 -15.02 -14.66 2.67
C ALA A 17 -15.33 -13.15 2.59
N ALA A 18 -16.07 -12.64 3.56
CA ALA A 18 -16.44 -11.25 3.64
C ALA A 18 -15.15 -10.42 3.69
N GLN A 19 -14.84 -9.74 2.60
CA GLN A 19 -13.81 -8.71 2.59
C GLN A 19 -14.30 -7.63 3.57
N ASN A 20 -13.45 -7.27 4.55
CA ASN A 20 -13.78 -6.15 5.42
C ASN A 20 -14.13 -4.94 4.55
N PRO A 21 -15.29 -4.31 4.74
CA PRO A 21 -15.68 -3.17 3.95
C PRO A 21 -14.62 -2.07 4.06
N ALA A 22 -14.39 -1.38 2.97
CA ALA A 22 -13.55 -0.19 2.98
C ALA A 22 -14.09 0.82 4.01
N PRO A 23 -13.23 1.61 4.66
CA PRO A 23 -13.70 2.61 5.60
C PRO A 23 -14.64 3.58 4.88
N THR A 24 -15.86 3.69 5.38
CA THR A 24 -16.91 4.58 4.83
C THR A 24 -16.77 6.03 5.33
N THR A 25 -15.86 6.27 6.26
CA THR A 25 -15.65 7.59 6.86
C THR A 25 -14.15 7.90 6.93
N ILE A 26 -13.80 9.12 6.50
CA ILE A 26 -12.45 9.65 6.64
C ILE A 26 -12.27 10.06 8.10
N PRO A 27 -11.17 9.66 8.76
CA PRO A 27 -10.83 10.16 10.07
C PRO A 27 -10.76 11.69 10.08
N ASN A 28 -11.33 12.35 11.10
CA ASN A 28 -11.36 13.80 11.19
C ASN A 28 -9.96 14.42 11.01
N GLY A 29 -9.87 15.44 10.16
CA GLY A 29 -8.64 16.17 9.87
C GLY A 29 -7.72 15.56 8.82
N LEU A 30 -8.16 14.51 8.13
CA LEU A 30 -7.41 13.91 7.02
C LEU A 30 -8.01 14.33 5.67
N PRO A 31 -7.19 14.67 4.66
CA PRO A 31 -7.70 15.06 3.35
C PRO A 31 -8.27 13.85 2.59
N GLU A 32 -9.41 14.04 1.96
CA GLU A 32 -10.12 12.97 1.22
C GLU A 32 -9.25 12.28 0.16
N TRP A 33 -8.43 13.05 -0.55
CA TRP A 33 -7.59 12.51 -1.61
C TRP A 33 -6.56 11.47 -1.12
N ALA A 34 -6.21 11.51 0.17
CA ALA A 34 -5.25 10.58 0.77
C ALA A 34 -5.86 9.21 1.09
N PHE A 35 -7.18 9.04 0.95
CA PHE A 35 -7.89 7.79 1.22
C PHE A 35 -8.71 7.35 0.01
N ASN A 36 -8.68 6.07 -0.27
CA ASN A 36 -9.50 5.49 -1.32
C ASN A 36 -10.87 5.08 -0.76
N ILE A 37 -11.83 6.01 -0.82
CA ILE A 37 -13.24 5.73 -0.54
C ILE A 37 -13.92 5.49 -1.89
N PRO A 38 -14.59 4.33 -2.10
CA PRO A 38 -15.24 4.03 -3.36
C PRO A 38 -16.23 5.09 -3.79
N ASP A 39 -16.15 5.50 -5.06
CA ASP A 39 -17.14 6.39 -5.64
C ASP A 39 -18.51 5.71 -5.70
N LYS A 40 -19.59 6.51 -5.58
CA LYS A 40 -20.96 5.98 -5.61
C LYS A 40 -21.32 5.42 -6.98
N VAL A 41 -20.78 5.99 -8.04
CA VAL A 41 -20.98 5.54 -9.41
C VAL A 41 -19.73 4.78 -9.85
N GLN A 42 -19.91 3.50 -10.17
CA GLN A 42 -18.85 2.62 -10.60
C GLN A 42 -18.98 2.35 -12.10
N PRO A 43 -17.96 2.68 -12.91
CA PRO A 43 -17.88 2.18 -14.27
C PRO A 43 -17.84 0.64 -14.30
N PRO A 44 -18.20 0.00 -15.42
CA PRO A 44 -18.06 -1.44 -15.57
C PRO A 44 -16.62 -1.89 -15.29
N GLU A 45 -16.48 -2.87 -14.41
CA GLU A 45 -15.17 -3.43 -14.09
C GLU A 45 -14.63 -4.25 -15.26
N PRO A 46 -13.31 -4.18 -15.55
CA PRO A 46 -12.68 -5.04 -16.53
C PRO A 46 -12.89 -6.51 -16.15
N LYS A 47 -13.33 -7.34 -17.11
CA LYS A 47 -13.44 -8.76 -16.88
C LYS A 47 -12.05 -9.37 -16.77
N VAL A 48 -11.74 -9.96 -15.62
CA VAL A 48 -10.54 -10.77 -15.45
C VAL A 48 -10.78 -12.12 -16.13
N PRO A 49 -9.89 -12.62 -17.00
CA PRO A 49 -9.99 -13.98 -17.56
C PRO A 49 -10.06 -15.03 -16.45
N ALA A 50 -10.74 -16.16 -16.71
CA ALA A 50 -10.86 -17.24 -15.74
C ALA A 50 -9.50 -17.73 -15.22
N THR A 51 -8.54 -17.80 -16.14
CA THR A 51 -7.13 -18.13 -15.85
C THR A 51 -6.25 -16.96 -16.28
N VAL A 52 -5.30 -16.61 -15.45
CA VAL A 52 -4.41 -15.47 -15.69
C VAL A 52 -2.94 -15.89 -15.62
N ARG A 53 -2.13 -15.18 -16.41
CA ARG A 53 -0.67 -15.31 -16.47
C ARG A 53 -0.04 -13.93 -16.44
N VAL A 54 1.23 -13.89 -16.07
CA VAL A 54 2.07 -12.69 -16.11
C VAL A 54 3.26 -12.99 -17.02
N ASP A 55 3.58 -12.06 -17.89
CA ASP A 55 4.72 -12.18 -18.80
C ASP A 55 6.02 -12.39 -18.00
N GLY A 56 6.82 -13.35 -18.45
CA GLY A 56 8.05 -13.74 -17.75
C GLY A 56 7.85 -14.68 -16.57
N SER A 57 6.62 -14.95 -16.14
CA SER A 57 6.32 -15.93 -15.09
C SER A 57 6.04 -17.32 -15.69
N SER A 58 6.52 -18.36 -15.03
CA SER A 58 6.14 -19.75 -15.32
C SER A 58 4.82 -20.17 -14.64
N LYS A 59 4.21 -19.28 -13.85
CA LYS A 59 3.01 -19.56 -13.05
C LYS A 59 1.74 -19.19 -13.79
N GLU A 60 0.67 -19.89 -13.42
CA GLU A 60 -0.69 -19.65 -13.88
C GLU A 60 -1.62 -19.80 -12.68
N TYR A 61 -2.61 -18.92 -12.57
CA TYR A 61 -3.59 -18.97 -11.49
C TYR A 61 -5.00 -18.78 -12.00
N GLU A 62 -5.95 -19.48 -11.36
CA GLU A 62 -7.35 -19.13 -11.48
C GLU A 62 -7.62 -17.72 -10.92
N ALA A 63 -8.38 -16.90 -11.63
CA ALA A 63 -8.68 -15.52 -11.20
C ALA A 63 -9.32 -15.46 -9.81
N THR A 64 -10.16 -16.45 -9.47
CA THR A 64 -10.80 -16.61 -8.17
C THR A 64 -9.81 -16.87 -7.04
N ALA A 65 -8.69 -17.53 -7.32
CA ALA A 65 -7.63 -17.77 -6.34
C ALA A 65 -6.85 -16.49 -6.00
N ILE A 66 -6.71 -15.56 -6.98
CA ILE A 66 -5.98 -14.30 -6.77
C ILE A 66 -6.75 -13.32 -5.90
N GLY A 67 -8.08 -13.28 -6.01
CA GLY A 67 -8.94 -12.31 -5.32
C GLY A 67 -8.95 -12.43 -3.80
N GLY A 68 -8.58 -13.59 -3.26
CA GLY A 68 -8.59 -13.85 -1.82
C GLY A 68 -7.40 -13.28 -1.05
N ASN A 69 -7.52 -13.23 0.28
CA ASN A 69 -6.43 -12.81 1.17
C ASN A 69 -5.65 -13.98 1.78
N ALA A 70 -6.11 -15.22 1.54
CA ALA A 70 -5.52 -16.39 2.20
C ALA A 70 -4.28 -16.95 1.49
N ASN A 71 -4.25 -16.86 0.17
CA ASN A 71 -3.21 -17.45 -0.68
C ASN A 71 -2.84 -16.45 -1.78
N PRO A 72 -1.95 -15.48 -1.52
CA PRO A 72 -1.52 -14.54 -2.55
C PRO A 72 -0.81 -15.25 -3.70
N PRO A 73 -0.95 -14.78 -4.95
CA PRO A 73 -0.18 -15.31 -6.05
C PRO A 73 1.30 -14.98 -5.87
N ASP A 74 2.12 -15.97 -6.16
CA ASP A 74 3.58 -15.87 -6.20
C ASP A 74 4.05 -16.04 -7.64
N TRP A 75 4.10 -14.92 -8.36
CA TRP A 75 4.42 -14.90 -9.78
C TRP A 75 5.89 -15.21 -10.07
N PHE A 76 6.80 -14.77 -9.19
CA PHE A 76 8.25 -14.84 -9.41
C PHE A 76 8.96 -15.36 -8.14
N PRO A 77 8.79 -16.64 -7.77
CA PRO A 77 9.35 -17.20 -6.54
C PRO A 77 10.88 -17.16 -6.47
N ASP A 78 11.55 -17.03 -7.62
CA ASP A 78 13.02 -16.97 -7.67
C ASP A 78 13.57 -15.55 -7.39
N GLU A 79 12.69 -14.54 -7.27
CA GLU A 79 13.09 -13.14 -7.03
C GLU A 79 13.12 -12.74 -5.56
N HIS A 80 12.77 -13.66 -4.65
CA HIS A 80 12.73 -13.42 -3.21
C HIS A 80 13.08 -14.69 -2.42
N PRO A 81 13.43 -14.57 -1.13
CA PRO A 81 13.67 -15.74 -0.26
C PRO A 81 12.44 -16.66 -0.15
N SER A 82 12.63 -17.88 0.33
CA SER A 82 11.50 -18.77 0.62
C SER A 82 10.54 -18.11 1.62
N ALA A 83 9.29 -17.91 1.19
CA ALA A 83 8.31 -17.20 1.99
C ALA A 83 7.74 -18.09 3.10
N PRO A 84 7.63 -17.59 4.35
CA PRO A 84 6.96 -18.29 5.43
C PRO A 84 5.44 -18.34 5.21
N ARG A 85 4.76 -19.21 5.95
CA ARG A 85 3.31 -19.34 5.88
C ARG A 85 2.58 -18.01 6.14
N SER A 86 3.07 -17.21 7.05
CA SER A 86 2.51 -15.89 7.36
C SER A 86 2.52 -14.92 6.16
N VAL A 87 3.39 -15.14 5.18
CA VAL A 87 3.46 -14.33 3.95
C VAL A 87 2.68 -14.96 2.80
N LYS A 88 2.95 -16.25 2.50
CA LYS A 88 2.39 -16.94 1.31
C LYS A 88 1.06 -17.65 1.55
N GLY A 89 0.63 -17.82 2.79
CA GLY A 89 -0.56 -18.60 3.16
C GLY A 89 -0.27 -20.11 3.30
N PRO A 90 -1.31 -20.91 3.54
CA PRO A 90 -2.71 -20.47 3.77
C PRO A 90 -2.91 -19.86 5.17
N MET A 91 -3.38 -18.63 5.20
CA MET A 91 -3.80 -17.92 6.43
C MET A 91 -4.98 -16.98 6.09
N PRO A 92 -5.88 -16.65 7.04
CA PRO A 92 -7.01 -15.76 6.77
C PRO A 92 -6.62 -14.42 6.13
N ASN A 93 -5.45 -13.90 6.50
CA ASN A 93 -4.85 -12.69 5.94
C ASN A 93 -3.33 -12.91 5.81
N ALA A 94 -2.90 -13.57 4.75
CA ALA A 94 -1.48 -13.71 4.45
C ALA A 94 -0.89 -12.34 4.08
N CYS A 95 0.27 -11.97 4.62
CA CYS A 95 0.88 -10.66 4.45
C CYS A 95 1.10 -10.29 2.98
N GLY A 96 1.51 -11.26 2.16
CA GLY A 96 1.70 -11.12 0.72
C GLY A 96 0.43 -10.75 -0.06
N SER A 97 -0.76 -10.92 0.52
CA SER A 97 -2.03 -10.56 -0.13
C SER A 97 -2.19 -9.04 -0.34
N CYS A 98 -1.65 -8.23 0.57
CA CYS A 98 -1.71 -6.78 0.51
C CYS A 98 -0.34 -6.16 0.26
N HIS A 99 0.72 -6.73 0.84
CA HIS A 99 2.08 -6.22 0.67
C HIS A 99 2.79 -6.81 -0.56
N LEU A 100 2.16 -7.74 -1.28
CA LEU A 100 2.72 -8.58 -2.34
C LEU A 100 3.84 -9.51 -1.83
N MET A 101 4.16 -10.56 -2.59
CA MET A 101 5.33 -11.39 -2.28
C MET A 101 6.63 -10.59 -2.35
N SER A 102 6.69 -9.57 -3.21
CA SER A 102 7.81 -8.64 -3.36
C SER A 102 7.90 -7.55 -2.29
N GLY A 103 6.96 -7.47 -1.35
CA GLY A 103 6.95 -6.46 -0.29
C GLY A 103 6.55 -5.04 -0.71
N GLN A 104 6.30 -4.79 -2.00
CA GLN A 104 6.11 -3.43 -2.55
C GLN A 104 4.75 -2.81 -2.24
N GLY A 105 3.76 -3.63 -1.88
CA GLY A 105 2.44 -3.16 -1.52
C GLY A 105 1.67 -2.48 -2.66
N HIS A 106 0.85 -1.51 -2.29
CA HIS A 106 0.10 -0.63 -3.19
C HIS A 106 -0.20 0.69 -2.44
N PRO A 107 -0.83 1.72 -3.05
CA PRO A 107 -1.05 3.02 -2.38
C PRO A 107 -1.71 2.92 -1.00
N GLU A 108 -2.55 1.89 -0.77
CA GLU A 108 -3.21 1.65 0.53
C GLU A 108 -2.43 0.73 1.48
N SER A 109 -1.42 0.03 0.99
CA SER A 109 -0.59 -0.89 1.79
C SER A 109 0.87 -0.49 1.68
N ALA A 110 1.56 -0.42 2.81
CA ALA A 110 2.97 -0.02 2.84
C ALA A 110 3.86 -0.88 1.94
N ASP A 111 4.80 -0.24 1.25
CA ASP A 111 6.00 -0.91 0.74
C ASP A 111 6.92 -1.19 1.94
N ILE A 112 7.14 -2.47 2.21
CA ILE A 112 7.93 -2.97 3.33
C ILE A 112 9.14 -3.80 2.88
N ALA A 113 9.40 -3.89 1.57
CA ALA A 113 10.58 -4.55 1.04
C ALA A 113 11.86 -3.88 1.57
N GLY A 114 12.79 -4.65 2.11
CA GLY A 114 14.06 -4.15 2.66
C GLY A 114 13.92 -3.26 3.90
N MET A 115 12.74 -3.17 4.50
CA MET A 115 12.60 -2.49 5.79
C MET A 115 13.21 -3.33 6.91
N PRO A 116 13.87 -2.72 7.91
CA PRO A 116 14.42 -3.46 9.04
C PRO A 116 13.35 -4.33 9.72
N ALA A 117 13.68 -5.57 10.04
CA ALA A 117 12.73 -6.51 10.67
C ALA A 117 12.16 -5.95 11.98
N GLU A 118 13.01 -5.35 12.81
CA GLU A 118 12.62 -4.73 14.07
C GLU A 118 11.65 -3.55 13.86
N TYR A 119 11.81 -2.80 12.77
CA TYR A 119 10.86 -1.76 12.40
C TYR A 119 9.49 -2.36 12.09
N ILE A 120 9.43 -3.42 11.28
CA ILE A 120 8.17 -4.10 10.90
C ILE A 120 7.48 -4.66 12.15
N VAL A 121 8.21 -5.40 12.99
CA VAL A 121 7.68 -5.95 14.26
C VAL A 121 7.13 -4.83 15.13
N ARG A 122 7.87 -3.74 15.30
CA ARG A 122 7.46 -2.59 16.10
C ARG A 122 6.19 -1.92 15.54
N GLN A 123 6.03 -1.80 14.22
CA GLN A 123 4.81 -1.28 13.63
C GLN A 123 3.60 -2.20 13.91
N MET A 124 3.79 -3.51 13.86
CA MET A 124 2.74 -4.47 14.20
C MET A 124 2.32 -4.36 15.68
N HIS A 125 3.26 -4.17 16.59
CA HIS A 125 2.95 -3.88 18.00
C HIS A 125 2.17 -2.57 18.18
N TYR A 126 2.50 -1.52 17.40
CA TYR A 126 1.77 -0.25 17.46
C TYR A 126 0.33 -0.39 16.93
N PHE A 127 0.11 -1.16 15.89
CA PHE A 127 -1.25 -1.49 15.43
C PHE A 127 -2.01 -2.33 16.48
N LYS A 128 -1.38 -3.33 17.07
CA LYS A 128 -1.97 -4.22 18.08
C LYS A 128 -2.40 -3.46 19.33
N SER A 129 -1.58 -2.53 19.80
CA SER A 129 -1.84 -1.69 20.98
C SER A 129 -2.73 -0.48 20.70
N GLY A 130 -3.00 -0.13 19.44
CA GLY A 130 -3.72 1.10 19.07
C GLY A 130 -2.88 2.38 19.15
N ALA A 131 -1.58 2.30 19.42
CA ALA A 131 -0.66 3.43 19.35
C ALA A 131 -0.55 3.97 17.90
N ARG A 132 -0.72 3.11 16.90
CA ARG A 132 -0.93 3.46 15.51
C ARG A 132 -2.35 3.06 15.12
N LYS A 133 -3.21 4.08 14.96
CA LYS A 133 -4.64 3.86 14.72
C LYS A 133 -4.90 3.53 13.25
N GLU A 134 -5.31 2.31 13.00
CA GLU A 134 -5.80 1.83 11.71
C GLU A 134 -6.75 0.65 11.96
N GLU A 135 -8.04 0.94 12.02
CA GLU A 135 -9.06 -0.05 12.37
C GLU A 135 -9.71 -0.73 11.16
N ALA A 136 -9.43 -0.25 9.95
CA ALA A 136 -10.00 -0.84 8.76
C ALA A 136 -9.35 -2.20 8.42
N ARG A 137 -8.03 -2.34 8.61
CA ARG A 137 -7.30 -3.55 8.19
C ARG A 137 -6.17 -3.95 9.15
N MET A 138 -5.13 -3.11 9.32
CA MET A 138 -3.92 -3.54 10.03
C MET A 138 -4.12 -3.70 11.53
N GLY A 139 -4.97 -2.92 12.16
CA GLY A 139 -5.30 -3.08 13.58
C GLY A 139 -5.93 -4.45 13.89
N PRO A 140 -7.05 -4.84 13.25
CA PRO A 140 -7.63 -6.18 13.39
C PRO A 140 -6.65 -7.31 13.05
N ILE A 141 -5.87 -7.18 11.97
CA ILE A 141 -4.87 -8.19 11.58
C ILE A 141 -3.80 -8.32 12.67
N ALA A 142 -3.26 -7.21 13.17
CA ALA A 142 -2.21 -7.23 14.20
C ALA A 142 -2.68 -7.84 15.51
N ARG A 143 -3.97 -7.71 15.87
CA ARG A 143 -4.54 -8.35 17.05
C ARG A 143 -4.76 -9.86 16.88
N ALA A 144 -4.96 -10.31 15.64
CA ALA A 144 -5.29 -11.71 15.34
C ALA A 144 -4.04 -12.59 15.01
N VAL A 145 -2.95 -11.99 14.53
CA VAL A 145 -1.75 -12.73 14.13
C VAL A 145 -0.85 -13.03 15.34
N ALA A 146 -0.23 -14.21 15.36
CA ALA A 146 0.72 -14.58 16.39
C ALA A 146 2.05 -13.80 16.24
N ASP A 147 2.69 -13.47 17.36
CA ASP A 147 3.93 -12.69 17.35
C ASP A 147 5.08 -13.42 16.62
N GLU A 148 5.07 -14.76 16.62
CA GLU A 148 6.01 -15.57 15.85
C GLU A 148 5.80 -15.42 14.34
N ASP A 149 4.56 -15.45 13.87
CA ASP A 149 4.21 -15.23 12.45
C ASP A 149 4.61 -13.80 12.01
N VAL A 150 4.50 -12.81 12.91
CA VAL A 150 4.96 -11.44 12.65
C VAL A 150 6.49 -11.40 12.49
N ARG A 151 7.25 -12.08 13.36
CA ARG A 151 8.72 -12.11 13.25
C ARG A 151 9.17 -12.75 11.94
N GLN A 152 8.63 -13.92 11.60
CA GLN A 152 8.95 -14.61 10.35
C GLN A 152 8.62 -13.77 9.11
N ALA A 153 7.47 -13.09 9.10
CA ALA A 153 7.12 -12.18 8.02
C ALA A 153 8.06 -10.97 7.96
N ALA A 154 8.44 -10.41 9.09
CA ALA A 154 9.34 -9.27 9.17
C ALA A 154 10.76 -9.62 8.66
N GLU A 155 11.31 -10.77 9.04
CA GLU A 155 12.59 -11.27 8.53
C GLU A 155 12.56 -11.51 7.02
N TYR A 156 11.46 -12.10 6.53
CA TYR A 156 11.26 -12.28 5.10
C TYR A 156 11.27 -10.95 4.33
N PHE A 157 10.44 -9.99 4.72
CA PHE A 157 10.36 -8.71 4.01
C PHE A 157 11.64 -7.88 4.14
N ALA A 158 12.36 -8.00 5.25
CA ALA A 158 13.66 -7.34 5.42
C ALA A 158 14.72 -7.89 4.44
N ALA A 159 14.61 -9.15 4.04
CA ALA A 159 15.52 -9.78 3.08
C ALA A 159 15.10 -9.56 1.60
N VAL A 160 13.88 -9.08 1.35
CA VAL A 160 13.42 -8.77 -0.02
C VAL A 160 14.04 -7.45 -0.48
N LYS A 161 14.63 -7.46 -1.68
CA LYS A 161 15.21 -6.23 -2.27
C LYS A 161 14.12 -5.26 -2.70
N PRO A 162 14.19 -3.99 -2.25
CA PRO A 162 13.27 -2.96 -2.74
C PRO A 162 13.51 -2.68 -4.24
N ARG A 163 12.44 -2.36 -4.96
CA ARG A 163 12.47 -2.07 -6.40
C ARG A 163 11.69 -0.79 -6.71
N PRO A 164 12.01 -0.07 -7.79
CA PRO A 164 11.14 1.01 -8.27
C PRO A 164 9.74 0.49 -8.54
N PHE A 165 8.74 1.09 -7.90
CA PHE A 165 7.34 0.67 -8.03
C PHE A 165 6.36 1.83 -8.18
N VAL A 166 6.88 3.04 -8.22
CA VAL A 166 6.10 4.25 -8.47
C VAL A 166 6.89 5.20 -9.36
N LYS A 167 6.20 5.81 -10.33
CA LYS A 167 6.70 6.94 -11.13
C LYS A 167 5.99 8.20 -10.68
N VAL A 168 6.74 9.23 -10.30
CA VAL A 168 6.17 10.53 -9.93
C VAL A 168 6.20 11.45 -11.14
N ILE A 169 5.03 11.98 -11.50
CA ILE A 169 4.85 12.89 -12.63
C ILE A 169 4.25 14.20 -12.14
N GLU A 170 4.93 15.31 -12.40
CA GLU A 170 4.38 16.63 -12.15
C GLU A 170 3.43 17.01 -13.28
N ALA A 171 2.14 17.23 -12.96
CA ALA A 171 1.11 17.57 -13.93
C ALA A 171 0.08 18.54 -13.33
N ALA A 172 -0.23 19.60 -14.06
CA ALA A 172 -1.29 20.51 -13.66
C ALA A 172 -2.70 19.94 -13.89
N THR A 173 -2.83 19.08 -14.91
CA THR A 173 -4.11 18.49 -15.35
C THR A 173 -3.95 16.99 -15.64
N PRO A 174 -3.87 16.13 -14.60
CA PRO A 174 -3.83 14.68 -14.74
C PRO A 174 -5.17 14.14 -15.29
N PRO A 175 -5.20 12.86 -15.72
CA PRO A 175 -6.44 12.20 -16.09
C PRO A 175 -7.50 12.26 -14.97
N LYS A 176 -8.77 12.35 -15.34
CA LYS A 176 -9.89 12.16 -14.41
C LYS A 176 -9.92 10.74 -13.90
N THR A 177 -10.18 10.58 -12.62
CA THR A 177 -10.15 9.28 -11.96
C THR A 177 -11.39 9.05 -11.10
N TYR A 178 -11.65 7.78 -10.82
CA TYR A 178 -12.59 7.34 -9.79
C TYR A 178 -11.90 6.33 -8.86
N VAL A 179 -12.44 6.13 -7.66
CA VAL A 179 -12.00 5.08 -6.75
C VAL A 179 -12.85 3.85 -6.99
N SER A 180 -12.23 2.74 -7.36
CA SER A 180 -12.92 1.48 -7.64
C SER A 180 -13.61 0.89 -6.41
N ALA A 181 -14.59 0.01 -6.63
CA ALA A 181 -15.40 -0.60 -5.57
C ALA A 181 -14.58 -1.40 -4.55
N ASP A 182 -13.41 -1.92 -4.94
CA ASP A 182 -12.48 -2.60 -4.03
C ASP A 182 -11.71 -1.66 -3.09
N ALA A 183 -11.85 -0.33 -3.27
CA ALA A 183 -11.17 0.74 -2.54
C ALA A 183 -9.64 0.63 -2.51
N ARG A 184 -9.05 -0.22 -3.37
CA ARG A 184 -7.59 -0.41 -3.42
C ARG A 184 -6.91 0.55 -4.38
N HIS A 185 -7.63 0.92 -5.46
CA HIS A 185 -7.04 1.65 -6.57
C HIS A 185 -7.94 2.80 -7.01
N ARG A 186 -7.29 3.89 -7.43
CA ARG A 186 -7.91 4.84 -8.37
C ARG A 186 -7.73 4.31 -9.77
N ARG A 187 -8.72 4.52 -10.63
CA ARG A 187 -8.68 4.17 -12.05
C ARG A 187 -9.05 5.39 -12.88
N ILE A 188 -8.54 5.44 -14.10
CA ILE A 188 -8.95 6.47 -15.06
C ILE A 188 -10.41 6.25 -15.45
N LEU A 189 -11.21 7.34 -15.51
CA LEU A 189 -12.58 7.26 -16.01
C LEU A 189 -12.60 6.81 -17.47
N PRO A 190 -13.48 5.86 -17.85
CA PRO A 190 -13.52 5.34 -19.22
C PRO A 190 -13.85 6.39 -20.30
N ASP A 191 -14.63 7.42 -19.95
CA ASP A 191 -14.96 8.55 -20.83
C ASP A 191 -13.80 9.54 -21.01
N GLY A 192 -12.69 9.33 -20.29
CA GLY A 192 -11.46 10.10 -20.40
C GLY A 192 -11.56 11.51 -19.84
N GLY A 193 -10.69 12.39 -20.36
CA GLY A 193 -10.57 13.78 -19.94
C GLY A 193 -9.56 13.99 -18.83
N THR A 194 -9.37 15.24 -18.45
CA THR A 194 -8.44 15.69 -17.42
C THR A 194 -9.13 16.54 -16.38
N GLU A 195 -8.51 16.70 -15.23
CA GLU A 195 -9.00 17.57 -14.16
C GLU A 195 -7.84 18.34 -13.51
N PRO A 196 -8.06 19.53 -12.95
CA PRO A 196 -7.01 20.23 -12.21
C PRO A 196 -6.52 19.40 -11.04
N ILE A 197 -5.19 19.27 -10.88
CA ILE A 197 -4.60 18.52 -9.78
C ILE A 197 -4.93 19.16 -8.42
N GLY A 198 -4.98 20.47 -8.34
CA GLY A 198 -5.18 21.18 -7.09
C GLY A 198 -4.09 20.87 -6.06
N ARG A 199 -4.48 20.82 -4.78
CA ARG A 199 -3.59 20.39 -3.66
C ARG A 199 -3.85 18.94 -3.30
N ARG A 200 -3.38 18.02 -4.13
CA ARG A 200 -3.56 16.58 -3.90
C ARG A 200 -2.53 15.75 -4.66
N ILE A 201 -2.46 14.49 -4.31
CA ILE A 201 -1.76 13.45 -5.07
C ILE A 201 -2.83 12.55 -5.70
N ILE A 202 -2.73 12.28 -6.99
CA ILE A 202 -3.55 11.27 -7.67
C ILE A 202 -2.63 10.12 -8.03
N GLN A 203 -2.89 8.95 -7.46
CA GLN A 203 -2.07 7.76 -7.71
C GLN A 203 -2.91 6.65 -8.34
N ILE A 204 -2.48 6.17 -9.50
CA ILE A 204 -3.18 5.17 -10.31
C ILE A 204 -2.25 4.02 -10.67
N PRO A 205 -2.76 2.81 -10.95
CA PRO A 205 -1.98 1.74 -11.56
C PRO A 205 -1.39 2.17 -12.91
N GLU A 206 -0.18 1.70 -13.25
CA GLU A 206 0.35 1.79 -14.62
C GLU A 206 -0.51 0.95 -15.57
N ASP A 207 -0.86 -0.24 -15.15
CA ASP A 207 -1.81 -1.14 -15.81
C ASP A 207 -2.80 -1.69 -14.77
N PRO A 208 -4.10 -1.30 -14.86
CA PRO A 208 -5.11 -1.74 -13.90
C PRO A 208 -5.31 -3.26 -13.85
N MET A 209 -5.15 -3.97 -14.98
CA MET A 209 -5.29 -5.42 -15.01
C MET A 209 -4.13 -6.10 -14.28
N GLN A 210 -2.89 -5.67 -14.56
CA GLN A 210 -1.69 -6.21 -13.93
C GLN A 210 -1.70 -6.02 -12.41
N VAL A 211 -2.14 -4.83 -11.94
CA VAL A 211 -2.28 -4.58 -10.50
C VAL A 211 -3.42 -5.41 -9.90
N THR A 212 -4.54 -5.61 -10.62
CA THR A 212 -5.63 -6.48 -10.16
C THR A 212 -5.17 -7.92 -9.95
N ILE A 213 -4.33 -8.45 -10.84
CA ILE A 213 -3.74 -9.78 -10.71
C ILE A 213 -2.47 -9.81 -9.84
N ARG A 214 -2.13 -8.70 -9.18
CA ARG A 214 -1.00 -8.58 -8.25
C ARG A 214 0.36 -8.87 -8.87
N ASN A 215 0.56 -8.43 -10.12
CA ASN A 215 1.86 -8.52 -10.78
C ASN A 215 2.86 -7.57 -10.08
N PRO A 216 3.96 -8.08 -9.47
CA PRO A 216 4.94 -7.23 -8.77
C PRO A 216 5.82 -6.41 -9.72
N HIS A 217 5.72 -6.61 -11.03
CA HIS A 217 6.45 -5.84 -12.05
C HIS A 217 5.62 -4.69 -12.63
N SER A 218 4.36 -4.54 -12.26
CA SER A 218 3.49 -3.44 -12.68
C SER A 218 3.17 -2.54 -11.51
N GLY A 219 3.73 -1.33 -11.55
CA GLY A 219 3.65 -0.36 -10.45
C GLY A 219 2.56 0.68 -10.64
N PHE A 220 2.87 1.89 -10.16
CA PHE A 220 1.92 2.99 -10.08
C PHE A 220 2.51 4.28 -10.67
N ILE A 221 1.62 5.16 -11.10
CA ILE A 221 1.94 6.54 -11.46
C ILE A 221 1.31 7.45 -10.40
N ALA A 222 2.11 8.33 -9.81
CA ALA A 222 1.67 9.35 -8.87
C ALA A 222 1.76 10.73 -9.55
N TYR A 223 0.62 11.35 -9.83
CA TYR A 223 0.56 12.73 -10.30
C TYR A 223 0.58 13.67 -9.10
N VAL A 224 1.43 14.69 -9.20
CA VAL A 224 1.63 15.71 -8.17
C VAL A 224 1.63 17.10 -8.79
N PRO A 225 1.37 18.18 -8.03
CA PRO A 225 1.42 19.55 -8.54
C PRO A 225 2.81 19.90 -9.10
N PRO A 226 2.89 20.70 -10.19
CA PRO A 226 4.15 21.17 -10.74
C PRO A 226 5.05 21.87 -9.70
N GLY A 227 6.34 21.54 -9.70
CA GLY A 227 7.35 22.07 -8.76
C GLY A 227 7.42 21.33 -7.41
N SER A 228 6.56 20.33 -7.18
CA SER A 228 6.51 19.58 -5.92
C SER A 228 7.81 18.84 -5.62
N ILE A 229 8.42 18.19 -6.61
CA ILE A 229 9.68 17.42 -6.41
C ILE A 229 10.80 18.33 -5.94
N LYS A 230 11.03 19.45 -6.63
CA LYS A 230 12.08 20.43 -6.26
C LYS A 230 11.83 21.06 -4.89
N LYS A 231 10.58 21.42 -4.58
CA LYS A 231 10.20 21.94 -3.27
C LYS A 231 10.40 20.90 -2.17
N GLY A 232 10.03 19.65 -2.43
CA GLY A 232 10.22 18.53 -1.52
C GLY A 232 11.68 18.24 -1.24
N GLU A 233 12.55 18.27 -2.25
CA GLU A 233 13.98 18.14 -2.09
C GLU A 233 14.56 19.25 -1.18
N ALA A 234 14.19 20.49 -1.42
CA ALA A 234 14.63 21.62 -0.61
C ALA A 234 14.21 21.49 0.86
N LEU A 235 13.00 21.01 1.13
CA LEU A 235 12.52 20.73 2.48
C LEU A 235 13.26 19.55 3.12
N ALA A 236 13.44 18.45 2.38
CA ALA A 236 14.08 17.23 2.90
C ALA A 236 15.56 17.47 3.26
N ARG A 237 16.27 18.27 2.45
CA ARG A 237 17.70 18.56 2.62
C ARG A 237 18.00 19.78 3.47
N GLY A 238 17.14 20.80 3.45
CA GLY A 238 17.39 22.09 4.12
C GLY A 238 16.47 22.40 5.29
N GLY A 239 15.35 21.69 5.42
CA GLY A 239 14.34 21.95 6.45
C GLY A 239 13.59 23.28 6.29
N ASN A 240 14.16 24.27 5.63
CA ASN A 240 13.61 25.59 5.34
C ASN A 240 12.93 26.28 6.55
N GLY A 241 13.45 26.07 7.78
CA GLY A 241 12.89 26.60 9.02
C GLY A 241 11.55 25.95 9.45
N LYS A 242 11.06 24.95 8.72
CA LYS A 242 9.80 24.26 9.00
C LYS A 242 9.97 22.87 9.56
N THR A 243 11.04 22.18 9.17
CA THR A 243 11.29 20.78 9.54
C THR A 243 12.79 20.55 9.79
N ILE A 244 13.14 19.34 10.17
CA ILE A 244 14.51 18.85 10.32
C ILE A 244 14.88 18.11 9.02
N GLN A 245 16.15 18.18 8.60
CA GLN A 245 16.66 17.41 7.47
C GLN A 245 16.39 15.92 7.62
N CYS A 246 15.80 15.32 6.60
CA CYS A 246 15.32 13.94 6.71
C CYS A 246 16.45 12.91 6.72
N ASP A 247 17.55 13.21 6.00
CA ASP A 247 18.72 12.32 5.86
C ASP A 247 19.50 12.12 7.16
N ILE A 248 19.42 13.06 8.11
CA ILE A 248 20.04 12.93 9.45
C ILE A 248 19.60 11.63 10.14
N CYS A 249 18.33 11.27 10.00
CA CYS A 249 17.77 10.06 10.61
C CYS A 249 17.52 8.94 9.60
N HIS A 250 17.07 9.28 8.38
CA HIS A 250 16.71 8.28 7.36
C HIS A 250 17.87 7.90 6.43
N GLY A 251 19.09 8.35 6.75
CA GLY A 251 20.29 8.00 6.03
C GLY A 251 20.46 8.72 4.70
N GLU A 252 21.63 8.59 4.12
CA GLU A 252 21.98 9.21 2.85
C GLU A 252 20.99 8.77 1.77
N GLN A 253 20.51 9.74 0.98
CA GLN A 253 19.50 9.54 -0.05
C GLN A 253 18.19 8.89 0.48
N LEU A 254 17.92 9.01 1.78
CA LEU A 254 16.75 8.46 2.45
C LEU A 254 16.67 6.93 2.35
N SER A 255 17.82 6.26 2.30
CA SER A 255 17.94 4.80 2.14
C SER A 255 17.70 4.00 3.42
N GLY A 256 17.48 4.68 4.55
CA GLY A 256 17.37 4.07 5.87
C GLY A 256 18.72 4.11 6.63
N LEU A 257 18.66 3.99 7.96
CA LEU A 257 19.83 3.93 8.83
C LEU A 257 19.54 3.08 10.07
N GLY A 258 20.17 1.90 10.16
CA GLY A 258 19.88 0.96 11.25
C GLY A 258 18.41 0.57 11.29
N GLU A 259 17.72 0.83 12.40
CA GLU A 259 16.28 0.56 12.54
C GLU A 259 15.36 1.67 11.99
N VAL A 260 15.92 2.77 11.49
CA VAL A 260 15.14 3.82 10.87
C VAL A 260 14.84 3.43 9.43
N PRO A 261 13.56 3.41 9.02
CA PRO A 261 13.17 2.89 7.71
C PRO A 261 13.68 3.75 6.55
N ARG A 262 13.92 3.13 5.40
CA ARG A 262 14.07 3.86 4.14
C ARG A 262 12.80 4.64 3.82
N LEU A 263 12.94 5.75 3.14
CA LEU A 263 11.85 6.54 2.57
C LEU A 263 11.89 6.52 1.05
N ALA A 264 13.09 6.48 0.45
CA ALA A 264 13.28 6.50 -0.99
C ALA A 264 12.42 5.45 -1.71
N GLY A 265 11.68 5.90 -2.73
CA GLY A 265 10.81 5.06 -3.56
C GLY A 265 9.47 4.66 -2.95
N LEU A 266 9.13 5.16 -1.74
CA LEU A 266 7.82 4.87 -1.15
C LEU A 266 6.69 5.56 -1.93
N GLN A 267 5.52 4.95 -1.90
CA GLN A 267 4.30 5.44 -2.53
C GLN A 267 3.92 6.84 -2.00
N PRO A 268 3.83 7.90 -2.83
CA PRO A 268 3.58 9.27 -2.36
C PRO A 268 2.32 9.43 -1.53
N VAL A 269 1.20 8.82 -1.90
CA VAL A 269 -0.04 8.87 -1.11
C VAL A 269 0.17 8.25 0.27
N TYR A 270 0.90 7.13 0.35
CA TYR A 270 1.23 6.49 1.62
C TYR A 270 2.09 7.40 2.49
N VAL A 271 3.15 8.00 1.93
CA VAL A 271 4.04 8.93 2.65
C VAL A 271 3.25 10.11 3.20
N ALA A 272 2.41 10.73 2.39
CA ALA A 272 1.56 11.85 2.81
C ALA A 272 0.66 11.47 4.00
N ARG A 273 -0.03 10.32 3.92
CA ARG A 273 -0.83 9.81 5.05
C ARG A 273 -0.01 9.64 6.32
N GLN A 274 1.20 9.06 6.21
CA GLN A 274 2.04 8.86 7.41
C GLN A 274 2.42 10.19 8.05
N LEU A 275 2.85 11.18 7.27
CA LEU A 275 3.21 12.51 7.79
C LEU A 275 2.01 13.20 8.46
N ILE A 276 0.83 13.15 7.84
CA ILE A 276 -0.41 13.71 8.41
C ILE A 276 -0.81 12.96 9.69
N GLN A 277 -0.74 11.63 9.70
CA GLN A 277 -1.08 10.81 10.88
C GLN A 277 -0.11 11.04 12.06
N MET A 278 1.16 11.30 11.78
CA MET A 278 2.11 11.70 12.81
C MET A 278 1.82 13.12 13.33
N GLN A 279 1.42 14.03 12.43
CA GLN A 279 1.09 15.41 12.78
C GLN A 279 -0.15 15.50 13.69
N ASN A 280 -1.22 14.75 13.36
CA ASN A 280 -2.47 14.75 14.12
C ASN A 280 -2.48 13.76 15.32
N GLY A 281 -1.39 12.98 15.50
CA GLY A 281 -1.22 12.07 16.63
C GLY A 281 -1.95 10.72 16.50
N THR A 282 -2.51 10.38 15.34
CA THR A 282 -3.09 9.05 15.09
C THR A 282 -2.02 7.97 14.90
N SER A 283 -0.76 8.38 14.65
CA SER A 283 0.43 7.54 14.69
C SER A 283 1.33 8.03 15.83
N ALA A 284 1.21 7.42 17.02
CA ALA A 284 1.76 7.90 18.28
C ALA A 284 2.71 6.92 18.99
N GLY A 285 3.23 5.91 18.31
CA GLY A 285 4.23 5.00 18.88
C GLY A 285 5.52 5.73 19.31
N THR A 286 6.34 5.11 20.14
CA THR A 286 7.53 5.72 20.78
C THR A 286 8.42 6.50 19.79
N ASN A 287 8.73 5.89 18.65
CA ASN A 287 9.57 6.55 17.63
C ASN A 287 8.81 7.61 16.82
N ALA A 288 7.47 7.57 16.79
CA ALA A 288 6.65 8.60 16.16
C ALA A 288 6.73 9.93 16.91
N ALA A 289 7.10 9.94 18.21
CA ALA A 289 7.31 11.16 18.98
C ALA A 289 8.44 12.03 18.40
N LEU A 290 9.49 11.42 17.83
CA LEU A 290 10.54 12.14 17.13
C LEU A 290 10.00 12.78 15.85
N MET A 291 9.26 12.01 15.05
CA MET A 291 8.67 12.48 13.80
C MET A 291 7.61 13.56 14.03
N LYS A 292 6.90 13.57 15.17
CA LYS A 292 5.93 14.61 15.49
C LYS A 292 6.55 16.02 15.48
N ARG A 293 7.80 16.17 15.94
CA ARG A 293 8.52 17.45 15.86
C ARG A 293 8.89 17.82 14.44
N VAL A 294 9.25 16.83 13.63
CA VAL A 294 9.61 17.00 12.21
C VAL A 294 8.42 17.50 11.39
N VAL A 295 7.23 16.96 11.64
CA VAL A 295 6.02 17.28 10.86
C VAL A 295 5.20 18.47 11.39
N ALA A 296 5.49 18.96 12.61
CA ALA A 296 4.60 19.88 13.35
C ALA A 296 4.28 21.18 12.60
N LYS A 297 5.19 21.71 11.78
CA LYS A 297 5.02 22.97 11.05
C LYS A 297 4.80 22.79 9.55
N LEU A 298 4.70 21.54 9.07
CA LEU A 298 4.46 21.27 7.66
C LEU A 298 3.02 21.62 7.29
N THR A 299 2.87 22.34 6.19
CA THR A 299 1.56 22.54 5.55
C THR A 299 1.23 21.32 4.67
N GLU A 300 -0.02 21.19 4.23
CA GLU A 300 -0.42 20.14 3.28
C GLU A 300 0.42 20.19 1.99
N ASP A 301 0.71 21.39 1.46
CA ASP A 301 1.57 21.57 0.29
C ASP A 301 3.02 21.11 0.53
N ASP A 302 3.53 21.28 1.75
CA ASP A 302 4.87 20.80 2.13
C ASP A 302 4.87 19.26 2.21
N ILE A 303 3.81 18.66 2.76
CA ILE A 303 3.64 17.21 2.85
C ILE A 303 3.52 16.59 1.45
N ILE A 304 2.71 17.17 0.56
CA ILE A 304 2.61 16.73 -0.84
C ILE A 304 3.99 16.79 -1.52
N SER A 305 4.70 17.89 -1.32
CA SER A 305 6.02 18.08 -1.92
C SER A 305 7.06 17.09 -1.40
N LEU A 306 7.11 16.85 -0.09
CA LEU A 306 7.97 15.82 0.51
C LEU A 306 7.63 14.43 -0.01
N ALA A 307 6.34 14.10 -0.09
CA ALA A 307 5.88 12.81 -0.62
C ALA A 307 6.25 12.63 -2.10
N ALA A 308 6.15 13.69 -2.91
CA ALA A 308 6.58 13.69 -4.30
C ALA A 308 8.08 13.44 -4.44
N TYR A 309 8.90 14.14 -3.66
CA TYR A 309 10.35 13.96 -3.67
C TYR A 309 10.77 12.56 -3.23
N VAL A 310 10.23 12.08 -2.12
CA VAL A 310 10.50 10.73 -1.58
C VAL A 310 10.16 9.66 -2.61
N GLY A 311 8.98 9.74 -3.23
CA GLY A 311 8.56 8.76 -4.25
C GLY A 311 9.36 8.84 -5.55
N SER A 312 10.00 9.97 -5.86
CA SER A 312 10.83 10.14 -7.05
C SER A 312 12.25 9.57 -6.92
N LEU A 313 12.67 9.26 -5.70
CA LEU A 313 13.99 8.68 -5.44
C LEU A 313 13.99 7.18 -5.76
N PRO A 314 15.08 6.64 -6.35
CA PRO A 314 15.22 5.20 -6.50
C PRO A 314 15.36 4.54 -5.12
N PRO A 315 14.61 3.46 -4.83
CA PRO A 315 14.80 2.69 -3.61
C PRO A 315 16.18 2.01 -3.63
N LYS A 316 16.79 1.90 -2.45
CA LYS A 316 18.11 1.24 -2.27
C LYS A 316 18.03 0.19 -1.19
#